data_d0787c8508bb550f289fe9b0ca619f52
#
_entry.id   d0787c8508bb550f289fe9b0ca619f52
#
_cell.length_a   1.000
_cell.length_b   1.000
_cell.length_c   1.000
_cell.angle_alpha   90.00
_cell.angle_beta   90.00
_cell.angle_gamma   90.00
#
_symmetry.space_group_name_H-M   'P 1'
#
loop_
_entity.id
_entity.type
_entity.pdbx_description
1 polymer ?
#
loop_
_entity_poly.entity_id
_entity_poly.type
_entity_poly.pdbx_seq_one_letter_code
_entity_poly.pdbx_strand_id
1 'polypeptide(L)'
;MGERVGLKDWFVAALGFLGILFIARPGSTIFHLAALLLVLMAFLNAIFQLCTRKLVKDSEYTTFFYSGIVGLVISTLLLPIAAPLPSLPVYEYALFGLIGLFGGFAHLLVVLAFYKMRPYKLTPLVFLQLIWAVGYGYLIFGELPDGLSVVGMILIASSGIWLIWNHHKIST
;
A
#
# COMPACT_ATOMS: atom_id res chain seq x y z
N MET A 1 7.88 21.42 4.12
CA MET A 1 6.92 20.68 4.92
C MET A 1 6.96 21.28 6.31
N GLY A 2 5.92 22.00 6.75
CA GLY A 2 5.83 22.65 8.06
C GLY A 2 4.54 22.27 8.79
N GLU A 3 3.94 21.15 8.41
CA GLU A 3 2.70 20.69 9.04
C GLU A 3 3.02 20.17 10.43
N ARG A 4 2.44 20.80 11.46
CA ARG A 4 2.57 20.33 12.84
C ARG A 4 1.57 19.20 13.06
N VAL A 5 2.09 18.00 13.34
CA VAL A 5 1.28 16.85 13.71
C VAL A 5 0.81 17.04 15.17
N GLY A 6 -0.49 17.14 15.36
CA GLY A 6 -1.09 17.27 16.68
C GLY A 6 -1.21 15.94 17.43
N LEU A 7 -1.43 16.01 18.74
CA LEU A 7 -1.63 14.80 19.58
C LEU A 7 -2.82 13.95 19.08
N LYS A 8 -3.84 14.60 18.52
CA LYS A 8 -5.02 13.94 17.93
C LYS A 8 -4.65 13.10 16.71
N ASP A 9 -3.73 13.58 15.87
CA ASP A 9 -3.28 12.88 14.66
C ASP A 9 -2.48 11.63 15.06
N TRP A 10 -1.67 11.71 16.11
CA TRP A 10 -0.96 10.56 16.69
C TRP A 10 -1.91 9.52 17.25
N PHE A 11 -2.97 9.94 17.95
CA PHE A 11 -3.99 9.02 18.47
C PHE A 11 -4.70 8.28 17.34
N VAL A 12 -5.06 8.98 16.28
CA VAL A 12 -5.72 8.39 15.11
C VAL A 12 -4.79 7.45 14.35
N ALA A 13 -3.52 7.80 14.21
CA ALA A 13 -2.51 6.90 13.63
C ALA A 13 -2.35 5.62 14.46
N ALA A 14 -2.32 5.74 15.80
CA ALA A 14 -2.27 4.58 16.70
C ALA A 14 -3.53 3.70 16.56
N LEU A 15 -4.70 4.31 16.37
CA LEU A 15 -5.96 3.59 16.19
C LEU A 15 -5.97 2.80 14.86
N GLY A 16 -5.47 3.39 13.79
CA GLY A 16 -5.25 2.69 12.51
C GLY A 16 -4.24 1.55 12.64
N PHE A 17 -3.15 1.76 13.41
CA PHE A 17 -2.17 0.72 13.67
C PHE A 17 -2.75 -0.45 14.49
N LEU A 18 -3.59 -0.17 15.49
CA LEU A 18 -4.35 -1.21 16.21
C LEU A 18 -5.23 -2.03 15.25
N GLY A 19 -5.86 -1.38 14.28
CA GLY A 19 -6.62 -2.09 13.24
C GLY A 19 -5.76 -3.07 12.45
N ILE A 20 -4.52 -2.70 12.12
CA ILE A 20 -3.56 -3.62 11.48
C ILE A 20 -3.23 -4.81 12.40
N LEU A 21 -3.04 -4.58 13.69
CA LEU A 21 -2.76 -5.65 14.65
C LEU A 21 -3.92 -6.65 14.78
N PHE A 22 -5.18 -6.18 14.71
CA PHE A 22 -6.36 -7.06 14.68
C PHE A 22 -6.39 -7.96 13.45
N ILE A 23 -5.96 -7.46 12.31
CA ILE A 23 -5.88 -8.24 11.07
C ILE A 23 -4.67 -9.19 11.10
N ALA A 24 -3.49 -8.68 11.47
CA ALA A 24 -2.25 -9.44 11.42
C ALA A 24 -2.11 -10.48 12.53
N ARG A 25 -2.73 -10.26 13.70
CA ARG A 25 -2.71 -11.15 14.89
C ARG A 25 -1.33 -11.67 15.24
N PRO A 26 -0.38 -10.80 15.62
CA PRO A 26 0.95 -11.24 15.99
C PRO A 26 0.87 -12.23 17.16
N GLY A 27 1.57 -13.36 17.05
CA GLY A 27 1.57 -14.44 18.04
C GLY A 27 0.51 -15.53 17.82
N SER A 28 -0.35 -15.41 16.81
CA SER A 28 -1.25 -16.51 16.40
C SER A 28 -0.54 -17.48 15.44
N THR A 29 -1.13 -18.67 15.25
CA THR A 29 -0.65 -19.66 14.27
C THR A 29 -0.73 -19.15 12.82
N ILE A 30 -1.52 -18.09 12.59
CA ILE A 30 -1.68 -17.43 11.29
C ILE A 30 -0.52 -16.44 11.04
N PHE A 31 0.15 -15.99 12.11
CA PHE A 31 1.25 -15.03 12.01
C PHE A 31 2.55 -15.75 11.64
N HIS A 32 2.96 -15.62 10.40
CA HIS A 32 4.28 -16.04 9.96
C HIS A 32 5.31 -14.92 10.11
N LEU A 33 6.58 -15.30 10.35
CA LEU A 33 7.69 -14.33 10.39
C LEU A 33 7.75 -13.45 9.13
N ALA A 34 7.26 -13.98 7.99
CA ALA A 34 7.09 -13.23 6.76
C ALA A 34 6.17 -11.99 6.90
N ALA A 35 5.26 -11.96 7.87
CA ALA A 35 4.44 -10.78 8.12
C ALA A 35 5.27 -9.54 8.55
N LEU A 36 6.45 -9.75 9.16
CA LEU A 36 7.38 -8.65 9.44
C LEU A 36 7.89 -7.98 8.17
N LEU A 37 8.05 -8.74 7.08
CA LEU A 37 8.44 -8.20 5.79
C LEU A 37 7.35 -7.27 5.23
N LEU A 38 6.08 -7.55 5.49
CA LEU A 38 4.97 -6.67 5.09
C LEU A 38 5.01 -5.34 5.86
N VAL A 39 5.37 -5.37 7.15
CA VAL A 39 5.54 -4.14 7.95
C VAL A 39 6.71 -3.31 7.39
N LEU A 40 7.84 -3.96 7.09
CA LEU A 40 8.99 -3.31 6.46
C LEU A 40 8.60 -2.72 5.09
N MET A 41 7.89 -3.48 4.27
CA MET A 41 7.38 -3.03 2.98
C MET A 41 6.49 -1.79 3.13
N ALA A 42 5.56 -1.78 4.09
CA ALA A 42 4.69 -0.64 4.35
C ALA A 42 5.49 0.61 4.76
N PHE A 43 6.51 0.44 5.60
CA PHE A 43 7.41 1.52 6.01
C PHE A 43 8.22 2.08 4.83
N LEU A 44 8.80 1.22 4.01
CA LEU A 44 9.54 1.63 2.80
C LEU A 44 8.63 2.32 1.79
N ASN A 45 7.39 1.84 1.64
CA ASN A 45 6.40 2.49 0.77
C ASN A 45 6.01 3.90 1.28
N ALA A 46 5.89 4.09 2.59
CA ALA A 46 5.66 5.42 3.16
C ALA A 46 6.82 6.38 2.88
N ILE A 47 8.07 5.90 3.02
CA ILE A 47 9.26 6.68 2.64
C ILE A 47 9.24 7.02 1.15
N PHE A 48 8.94 6.05 0.29
CA PHE A 48 8.82 6.27 -1.16
C PHE A 48 7.81 7.36 -1.49
N GLN A 49 6.61 7.34 -0.89
CA GLN A 49 5.59 8.37 -1.09
C GLN A 49 6.07 9.76 -0.65
N LEU A 50 6.78 9.84 0.48
CA LEU A 50 7.36 11.11 0.96
C LEU A 50 8.47 11.62 0.03
N CYS A 51 9.31 10.74 -0.49
CA CYS A 51 10.35 11.10 -1.47
C CYS A 51 9.72 11.56 -2.78
N THR A 52 8.74 10.83 -3.32
CA THR A 52 8.01 11.20 -4.54
C THR A 52 7.43 12.61 -4.43
N ARG A 53 6.86 12.94 -3.27
CA ARG A 53 6.32 14.29 -3.04
C ARG A 53 7.40 15.38 -3.02
N LYS A 54 8.62 15.09 -2.61
CA LYS A 54 9.73 16.06 -2.68
C LYS A 54 10.23 16.29 -4.10
N LEU A 55 10.03 15.32 -4.98
CA LEU A 55 10.46 15.34 -6.38
C LEU A 55 9.45 15.99 -7.34
N VAL A 56 8.40 16.65 -6.82
CA VAL A 56 7.36 17.32 -7.65
C VAL A 56 7.94 18.41 -8.58
N LYS A 57 9.19 18.84 -8.37
CA LYS A 57 9.89 19.75 -9.27
C LYS A 57 10.44 19.07 -10.52
N ASP A 58 10.62 17.74 -10.48
CA ASP A 58 11.07 16.92 -11.60
C ASP A 58 9.86 16.44 -12.41
N SER A 59 10.10 15.82 -13.55
CA SER A 59 9.01 15.20 -14.32
C SER A 59 8.48 13.94 -13.61
N GLU A 60 7.14 13.81 -13.56
CA GLU A 60 6.47 12.63 -13.05
C GLU A 60 6.90 11.33 -13.75
N TYR A 61 7.15 11.42 -15.06
CA TYR A 61 7.64 10.29 -15.84
C TYR A 61 9.06 9.89 -15.44
N THR A 62 9.90 10.85 -15.11
CA THR A 62 11.27 10.58 -14.61
C THR A 62 11.18 9.78 -13.31
N THR A 63 10.38 10.21 -12.36
CA THR A 63 10.17 9.48 -11.10
C THR A 63 9.63 8.07 -11.33
N PHE A 64 8.68 7.90 -12.24
CA PHE A 64 8.13 6.61 -12.61
C PHE A 64 9.21 5.67 -13.19
N PHE A 65 9.94 6.12 -14.20
CA PHE A 65 10.98 5.31 -14.84
C PHE A 65 12.11 4.93 -13.90
N TYR A 66 12.61 5.87 -13.11
CA TYR A 66 13.69 5.57 -12.14
C TYR A 66 13.22 4.57 -11.08
N SER A 67 12.02 4.72 -10.55
CA SER A 67 11.49 3.75 -9.57
C SER A 67 11.35 2.35 -10.18
N GLY A 68 10.90 2.26 -11.44
CA GLY A 68 10.79 1.01 -12.18
C GLY A 68 12.15 0.35 -12.44
N ILE A 69 13.15 1.14 -12.89
CA ILE A 69 14.50 0.65 -13.15
C ILE A 69 15.16 0.15 -11.85
N VAL A 70 15.06 0.91 -10.77
CA VAL A 70 15.59 0.50 -9.46
C VAL A 70 14.94 -0.78 -8.99
N GLY A 71 13.60 -0.88 -9.11
CA GLY A 71 12.86 -2.09 -8.78
C GLY A 71 13.30 -3.28 -9.61
N LEU A 72 13.46 -3.12 -10.93
CA LEU A 72 13.94 -4.16 -11.83
C LEU A 72 15.35 -4.65 -11.45
N VAL A 73 16.28 -3.72 -11.22
CA VAL A 73 17.67 -4.07 -10.86
C VAL A 73 17.71 -4.83 -9.54
N ILE A 74 17.03 -4.34 -8.51
CA ILE A 74 17.01 -4.99 -7.20
C ILE A 74 16.36 -6.37 -7.30
N SER A 75 15.23 -6.49 -7.99
CA SER A 75 14.53 -7.78 -8.15
C SER A 75 15.38 -8.78 -8.92
N THR A 76 16.09 -8.35 -9.97
CA THR A 76 16.98 -9.21 -10.75
C THR A 76 18.18 -9.68 -9.94
N LEU A 77 18.76 -8.82 -9.09
CA LEU A 77 19.87 -9.19 -8.21
C LEU A 77 19.44 -10.15 -7.09
N LEU A 78 18.20 -10.04 -6.62
CA LEU A 78 17.65 -10.91 -5.58
C LEU A 78 17.13 -12.25 -6.14
N LEU A 79 16.87 -12.34 -7.43
CA LEU A 79 16.30 -13.53 -8.08
C LEU A 79 17.09 -14.82 -7.80
N PRO A 80 18.43 -14.84 -7.88
CA PRO A 80 19.22 -16.05 -7.60
C PRO A 80 19.15 -16.53 -6.15
N ILE A 81 18.79 -15.62 -5.22
CA ILE A 81 18.73 -15.87 -3.78
C ILE A 81 17.32 -16.37 -3.39
N ALA A 82 16.31 -15.97 -4.16
CA ALA A 82 14.90 -16.15 -3.78
C ALA A 82 14.37 -17.58 -3.93
N ALA A 83 14.87 -18.38 -4.84
CA ALA A 83 14.67 -19.84 -5.03
C ALA A 83 14.98 -20.25 -6.51
N PRO A 84 15.19 -21.54 -6.81
CA PRO A 84 15.21 -21.99 -8.19
C PRO A 84 13.87 -21.67 -8.85
N LEU A 85 13.91 -21.01 -10.01
CA LEU A 85 12.71 -20.70 -10.77
C LEU A 85 12.02 -22.01 -11.16
N PRO A 86 10.77 -22.26 -10.72
CA PRO A 86 10.04 -23.43 -11.14
C PRO A 86 9.85 -23.38 -12.67
N SER A 87 9.89 -24.53 -13.32
CA SER A 87 9.46 -24.63 -14.72
C SER A 87 7.95 -24.43 -14.79
N LEU A 88 7.53 -23.24 -15.17
CA LEU A 88 6.12 -22.87 -15.26
C LEU A 88 5.60 -23.12 -16.70
N PRO A 89 4.34 -23.51 -16.86
CA PRO A 89 3.71 -23.58 -18.17
C PRO A 89 3.65 -22.18 -18.82
N VAL A 90 3.69 -22.13 -20.15
CA VAL A 90 3.80 -20.87 -20.92
C VAL A 90 2.69 -19.86 -20.58
N TYR A 91 1.47 -20.33 -20.28
CA TYR A 91 0.36 -19.45 -19.94
C TYR A 91 0.60 -18.68 -18.62
N GLU A 92 1.34 -19.24 -17.66
CA GLU A 92 1.66 -18.55 -16.40
C GLU A 92 2.64 -17.39 -16.63
N TYR A 93 3.60 -17.55 -17.55
CA TYR A 93 4.46 -16.43 -17.95
C TYR A 93 3.65 -15.29 -18.58
N ALA A 94 2.62 -15.62 -19.38
CA ALA A 94 1.72 -14.61 -19.93
C ALA A 94 0.92 -13.88 -18.81
N LEU A 95 0.45 -14.61 -17.80
CA LEU A 95 -0.21 -14.01 -16.63
C LEU A 95 0.73 -13.09 -15.85
N PHE A 96 1.98 -13.48 -15.62
CA PHE A 96 2.98 -12.61 -15.00
C PHE A 96 3.22 -11.35 -15.84
N GLY A 97 3.28 -11.48 -17.16
CA GLY A 97 3.37 -10.35 -18.07
C GLY A 97 2.18 -9.37 -17.93
N LEU A 98 0.97 -9.90 -17.83
CA LEU A 98 -0.24 -9.09 -17.61
C LEU A 98 -0.21 -8.41 -16.22
N ILE A 99 0.19 -9.12 -15.17
CA ILE A 99 0.34 -8.54 -13.81
C ILE A 99 1.35 -7.40 -13.85
N GLY A 100 2.49 -7.59 -14.53
CA GLY A 100 3.50 -6.55 -14.70
C GLY A 100 2.98 -5.33 -15.45
N LEU A 101 2.24 -5.54 -16.54
CA LEU A 101 1.64 -4.48 -17.34
C LEU A 101 0.63 -3.65 -16.53
N PHE A 102 -0.35 -4.32 -15.92
CA PHE A 102 -1.38 -3.64 -15.11
C PHE A 102 -0.79 -3.02 -13.85
N GLY A 103 0.15 -3.69 -13.19
CA GLY A 103 0.87 -3.17 -12.03
C GLY A 103 1.68 -1.92 -12.37
N GLY A 104 2.42 -1.94 -13.48
CA GLY A 104 3.17 -0.78 -13.98
C GLY A 104 2.25 0.38 -14.33
N PHE A 105 1.13 0.12 -15.00
CA PHE A 105 0.14 1.16 -15.32
C PHE A 105 -0.50 1.74 -14.05
N ALA A 106 -0.88 0.90 -13.09
CA ALA A 106 -1.41 1.36 -11.80
C ALA A 106 -0.37 2.20 -11.04
N HIS A 107 0.90 1.78 -11.04
CA HIS A 107 1.98 2.54 -10.40
C HIS A 107 2.17 3.92 -11.05
N LEU A 108 2.13 4.00 -12.38
CA LEU A 108 2.16 5.29 -13.10
C LEU A 108 1.01 6.20 -12.66
N LEU A 109 -0.21 5.67 -12.57
CA LEU A 109 -1.37 6.45 -12.12
C LEU A 109 -1.21 6.95 -10.68
N VAL A 110 -0.63 6.14 -9.79
CA VAL A 110 -0.32 6.54 -8.42
C VAL A 110 0.70 7.69 -8.39
N VAL A 111 1.80 7.58 -9.15
CA VAL A 111 2.80 8.65 -9.26
C VAL A 111 2.14 9.93 -9.77
N LEU A 112 1.39 9.89 -10.87
CA LEU A 112 0.68 11.04 -11.42
C LEU A 112 -0.30 11.66 -10.41
N ALA A 113 -0.99 10.84 -9.62
CA ALA A 113 -1.91 11.31 -8.59
C ALA A 113 -1.16 12.10 -7.50
N PHE A 114 -0.01 11.60 -7.02
CA PHE A 114 0.81 12.31 -6.01
C PHE A 114 1.42 13.62 -6.53
N TYR A 115 1.67 13.72 -7.83
CA TYR A 115 2.12 14.97 -8.45
C TYR A 115 1.00 16.01 -8.55
N LYS A 116 -0.21 15.59 -8.92
CA LYS A 116 -1.35 16.49 -9.17
C LYS A 116 -2.17 16.82 -7.93
N MET A 117 -2.18 15.95 -6.92
CA MET A 117 -3.05 16.07 -5.76
C MET A 117 -2.27 16.05 -4.45
N ARG A 118 -2.81 16.73 -3.43
CA ARG A 118 -2.26 16.64 -2.07
C ARG A 118 -2.57 15.27 -1.47
N PRO A 119 -1.63 14.64 -0.72
CA PRO A 119 -1.78 13.29 -0.19
C PRO A 119 -3.09 13.06 0.58
N TYR A 120 -3.57 14.03 1.35
CA TYR A 120 -4.81 13.89 2.11
C TYR A 120 -6.05 13.68 1.23
N LYS A 121 -6.03 14.15 -0.03
CA LYS A 121 -7.12 13.91 -1.00
C LYS A 121 -7.05 12.51 -1.61
N LEU A 122 -5.89 11.86 -1.58
CA LEU A 122 -5.70 10.52 -2.10
C LEU A 122 -6.03 9.44 -1.07
N THR A 123 -5.95 9.78 0.23
CA THR A 123 -6.22 8.83 1.32
C THR A 123 -7.57 8.10 1.20
N PRO A 124 -8.71 8.75 0.84
CA PRO A 124 -9.98 8.04 0.67
C PRO A 124 -9.93 6.94 -0.39
N LEU A 125 -9.13 7.13 -1.45
CA LEU A 125 -8.99 6.14 -2.52
C LEU A 125 -8.28 4.88 -2.06
N VAL A 126 -7.38 5.00 -1.07
CA VAL A 126 -6.70 3.84 -0.47
C VAL A 126 -7.70 2.92 0.24
N PHE A 127 -8.78 3.47 0.83
CA PHE A 127 -9.80 2.64 1.49
C PHE A 127 -10.68 1.87 0.50
N LEU A 128 -10.83 2.35 -0.74
CA LEU A 128 -11.49 1.58 -1.80
C LEU A 128 -10.75 0.27 -2.07
N GLN A 129 -9.44 0.24 -1.88
CA GLN A 129 -8.64 -0.98 -2.02
C GLN A 129 -9.09 -2.09 -1.05
N LEU A 130 -9.50 -1.73 0.18
CA LEU A 130 -10.03 -2.71 1.14
C LEU A 130 -11.33 -3.34 0.65
N ILE A 131 -12.22 -2.55 0.06
CA ILE A 131 -13.49 -3.03 -0.49
C ILE A 131 -13.23 -4.02 -1.64
N TRP A 132 -12.33 -3.64 -2.56
CA TRP A 132 -11.94 -4.51 -3.66
C TRP A 132 -11.23 -5.78 -3.18
N ALA A 133 -10.35 -5.68 -2.18
CA ALA A 133 -9.67 -6.85 -1.62
C ALA A 133 -10.65 -7.87 -1.03
N VAL A 134 -11.65 -7.41 -0.26
CA VAL A 134 -12.71 -8.27 0.27
C VAL A 134 -13.57 -8.84 -0.85
N GLY A 135 -13.96 -8.01 -1.82
CA GLY A 135 -14.77 -8.43 -2.97
C GLY A 135 -14.09 -9.53 -3.78
N TYR A 136 -12.83 -9.36 -4.13
CA TYR A 136 -12.06 -10.39 -4.86
C TYR A 136 -11.77 -11.62 -4.00
N GLY A 137 -11.48 -11.44 -2.71
CA GLY A 137 -11.32 -12.55 -1.75
C GLY A 137 -12.54 -13.47 -1.76
N TYR A 138 -13.72 -12.87 -1.72
CA TYR A 138 -14.97 -13.63 -1.78
C TYR A 138 -15.24 -14.23 -3.16
N LEU A 139 -15.10 -13.45 -4.24
CA LEU A 139 -15.46 -13.90 -5.59
C LEU A 139 -14.52 -14.97 -6.14
N ILE A 140 -13.23 -14.90 -5.82
CA ILE A 140 -12.21 -15.79 -6.39
C ILE A 140 -11.93 -16.97 -5.47
N PHE A 141 -11.85 -16.73 -4.16
CA PHE A 141 -11.44 -17.75 -3.18
C PHE A 141 -12.60 -18.25 -2.31
N GLY A 142 -13.77 -17.59 -2.36
CA GLY A 142 -14.89 -17.92 -1.48
C GLY A 142 -14.66 -17.56 -0.01
N GLU A 143 -13.62 -16.77 0.28
CA GLU A 143 -13.19 -16.42 1.62
C GLU A 143 -13.74 -15.04 2.03
N LEU A 144 -14.36 -14.99 3.19
CA LEU A 144 -14.76 -13.74 3.83
C LEU A 144 -13.84 -13.45 5.02
N PRO A 145 -13.52 -12.17 5.27
CA PRO A 145 -12.78 -11.80 6.46
C PRO A 145 -13.55 -12.20 7.71
N ASP A 146 -12.87 -12.74 8.68
CA ASP A 146 -13.46 -13.09 9.97
C ASP A 146 -13.79 -11.84 10.81
N GLY A 147 -14.52 -12.02 11.90
CA GLY A 147 -15.02 -10.89 12.71
C GLY A 147 -13.93 -9.94 13.22
N LEU A 148 -12.77 -10.47 13.62
CA LEU A 148 -11.65 -9.62 14.08
C LEU A 148 -11.03 -8.82 12.92
N SER A 149 -10.89 -9.42 11.74
CA SER A 149 -10.43 -8.72 10.55
C SER A 149 -11.38 -7.61 10.13
N VAL A 150 -12.69 -7.85 10.23
CA VAL A 150 -13.72 -6.82 9.97
C VAL A 150 -13.58 -5.64 10.95
N VAL A 151 -13.41 -5.92 12.24
CA VAL A 151 -13.15 -4.86 13.24
C VAL A 151 -11.89 -4.09 12.91
N GLY A 152 -10.80 -4.77 12.54
CA GLY A 152 -9.55 -4.14 12.10
C GLY A 152 -9.75 -3.22 10.90
N MET A 153 -10.49 -3.68 9.88
CA MET A 153 -10.80 -2.87 8.69
C MET A 153 -11.63 -1.62 9.04
N ILE A 154 -12.62 -1.75 9.92
CA ILE A 154 -13.42 -0.61 10.39
C ILE A 154 -12.55 0.41 11.12
N LEU A 155 -11.64 -0.04 12.00
CA LEU A 155 -10.71 0.84 12.71
C LEU A 155 -9.81 1.60 11.74
N ILE A 156 -9.23 0.93 10.73
CA ILE A 156 -8.39 1.56 9.71
C ILE A 156 -9.20 2.58 8.91
N ALA A 157 -10.36 2.20 8.41
CA ALA A 157 -11.21 3.08 7.61
C ALA A 157 -11.66 4.30 8.40
N SER A 158 -12.13 4.12 9.63
CA SER A 158 -12.60 5.22 10.48
C SER A 158 -11.48 6.18 10.86
N SER A 159 -10.28 5.66 11.18
CA SER A 159 -9.09 6.47 11.46
C SER A 159 -8.71 7.35 10.27
N GLY A 160 -8.71 6.80 9.07
CA GLY A 160 -8.39 7.53 7.87
C GLY A 160 -9.44 8.60 7.50
N ILE A 161 -10.72 8.28 7.58
CA ILE A 161 -11.82 9.24 7.32
C ILE A 161 -11.74 10.41 8.30
N TRP A 162 -11.49 10.11 9.58
CA TRP A 162 -11.36 11.16 10.61
C TRP A 162 -10.19 12.10 10.31
N LEU A 163 -9.04 11.56 9.90
CA LEU A 163 -7.85 12.34 9.55
C LEU A 163 -8.15 13.34 8.41
N ILE A 164 -8.86 12.89 7.39
CA ILE A 164 -9.27 13.73 6.26
C ILE A 164 -10.19 14.84 6.71
N TRP A 165 -11.19 14.50 7.52
CA TRP A 165 -12.18 15.48 7.96
C TRP A 165 -11.58 16.57 8.84
N ASN A 166 -10.64 16.18 9.72
CA ASN A 166 -9.98 17.13 10.60
C ASN A 166 -9.02 18.07 9.85
N HIS A 167 -8.29 17.56 8.86
CA HIS A 167 -7.41 18.39 8.03
C HIS A 167 -8.17 19.31 7.06
N HIS A 168 -9.38 18.96 6.67
CA HIS A 168 -10.23 19.85 5.85
C HIS A 168 -10.65 21.11 6.60
N LYS A 169 -10.86 21.02 7.93
CA LYS A 169 -11.24 22.16 8.79
C LYS A 169 -10.11 23.16 9.04
N ILE A 170 -8.86 22.77 8.85
CA ILE A 170 -7.69 23.64 9.10
C ILE A 170 -7.29 24.39 7.82
N SER A 171 -7.81 23.98 6.66
CA SER A 171 -7.48 24.53 5.33
C SER A 171 -8.52 25.52 4.79
N THR A 172 -9.62 25.75 5.51
CA THR A 172 -10.63 26.80 5.29
C THR A 172 -10.47 27.88 6.31
#